data_86d4e816459683685decac1bf8143da9
#
_entry.id   86d4e816459683685decac1bf8143da9
#
_cell.length_a   1.000
_cell.length_b   1.000
_cell.length_c   1.000
_cell.angle_alpha   90.00
_cell.angle_beta   90.00
_cell.angle_gamma   90.00
#
_symmetry.space_group_name_H-M   'P 1'
#
loop_
_entity.id
_entity.type
_entity.pdbx_description
1 polymer ?
#
loop_
_entity_poly.entity_id
_entity_poly.type
_entity_poly.pdbx_seq_one_letter_code
_entity_poly.pdbx_strand_id
1 'polypeptide(L)'
;MKFDLLKKDPQSKARAGTITTDHGVIETPIFMPVGTVASVKGVHQRELKDDINPDIILGNTYHLYLRPQTEILEKAGGLHKFMNWDRNILTDSGGYQVYSLSANRKIKEEGVKFKSHIDGSYHFFTPENVMEIQRTIGADIIMAFDECTPYPCDYNYAKRSMKMTHRWLDRCVNHLDKVPVKYGYDQAFFPIVQGSCYKDLRQQSAEYIANSNQVGNAIGGLSVGEPAEEMYAMTEIVCEILPEDKPRYLMGVGTPINILENIDLGIDMFDCVMPTRNARNGMLFTANGTINIKNKKWEADFSPIDEMGITFVDTEYTKAYLRHLFAANEYLGKQIATIHNLGFYMWLVREARKHILAGDFKPWKEMMVKNMNQRL
;
A
#
# COMPACT_ATOMS: atom_id res chain seq x y z
N MET A 1 -10.48 14.06 -8.57
CA MET A 1 -10.37 12.58 -8.82
C MET A 1 -11.73 12.01 -9.21
N LYS A 2 -11.76 11.06 -10.16
CA LYS A 2 -12.96 10.34 -10.61
C LYS A 2 -12.67 8.84 -10.58
N PHE A 3 -13.66 8.03 -10.15
CA PHE A 3 -13.61 6.57 -10.24
C PHE A 3 -14.71 6.07 -11.16
N ASP A 4 -14.35 5.22 -12.11
CA ASP A 4 -15.29 4.57 -13.02
C ASP A 4 -15.19 3.05 -12.83
N LEU A 5 -16.24 2.43 -12.31
CA LEU A 5 -16.36 0.98 -12.22
C LEU A 5 -16.73 0.41 -13.60
N LEU A 6 -15.84 -0.39 -14.17
CA LEU A 6 -16.00 -0.92 -15.54
C LEU A 6 -16.70 -2.26 -15.56
N LYS A 7 -16.32 -3.18 -14.65
CA LYS A 7 -16.84 -4.54 -14.59
C LYS A 7 -16.71 -5.17 -13.22
N LYS A 8 -17.66 -6.05 -12.88
CA LYS A 8 -17.58 -6.99 -11.76
C LYS A 8 -17.44 -8.41 -12.30
N ASP A 9 -16.67 -9.23 -11.61
CA ASP A 9 -16.62 -10.66 -11.91
C ASP A 9 -17.95 -11.34 -11.57
N PRO A 10 -18.49 -12.21 -12.42
CA PRO A 10 -19.80 -12.83 -12.18
C PRO A 10 -19.80 -13.88 -11.06
N GLN A 11 -18.64 -14.35 -10.62
CA GLN A 11 -18.50 -15.45 -9.65
C GLN A 11 -17.91 -14.99 -8.31
N SER A 12 -17.53 -13.70 -8.19
CA SER A 12 -16.93 -13.14 -6.97
C SER A 12 -17.32 -11.67 -6.79
N LYS A 13 -16.77 -11.03 -5.74
CA LYS A 13 -16.92 -9.59 -5.52
C LYS A 13 -15.81 -8.78 -6.22
N ALA A 14 -14.91 -9.44 -6.95
CA ALA A 14 -13.81 -8.80 -7.67
C ALA A 14 -14.33 -7.81 -8.73
N ARG A 15 -13.65 -6.68 -8.84
CA ARG A 15 -14.07 -5.60 -9.72
C ARG A 15 -12.89 -4.91 -10.40
N ALA A 16 -13.09 -4.47 -11.63
CA ALA A 16 -12.13 -3.69 -12.40
C ALA A 16 -12.70 -2.29 -12.66
N GLY A 17 -11.88 -1.28 -12.40
CA GLY A 17 -12.25 0.12 -12.61
C GLY A 17 -11.07 0.95 -13.09
N THR A 18 -11.27 2.26 -13.14
CA THR A 18 -10.22 3.26 -13.39
C THR A 18 -10.39 4.43 -12.43
N ILE A 19 -9.26 4.91 -11.89
CA ILE A 19 -9.20 6.15 -11.11
C ILE A 19 -8.47 7.17 -11.97
N THR A 20 -9.08 8.33 -12.19
CA THR A 20 -8.47 9.44 -12.93
C THR A 20 -8.11 10.56 -11.98
N THR A 21 -6.87 11.01 -12.03
CA THR A 21 -6.33 12.17 -11.31
C THR A 21 -5.67 13.14 -12.30
N ASP A 22 -5.07 14.21 -11.82
CA ASP A 22 -4.34 15.17 -12.66
C ASP A 22 -2.99 14.62 -13.17
N HIS A 23 -2.43 13.57 -12.52
CA HIS A 23 -1.20 12.88 -12.95
C HIS A 23 -1.44 11.58 -13.73
N GLY A 24 -2.66 11.31 -14.17
CA GLY A 24 -2.98 10.20 -15.04
C GLY A 24 -4.04 9.24 -14.53
N VAL A 25 -4.15 8.11 -15.22
CA VAL A 25 -5.13 7.07 -14.95
C VAL A 25 -4.47 5.93 -14.18
N ILE A 26 -5.17 5.40 -13.18
CA ILE A 26 -4.78 4.22 -12.41
C ILE A 26 -5.78 3.12 -12.74
N GLU A 27 -5.30 2.02 -13.27
CA GLU A 27 -6.12 0.84 -13.56
C GLU A 27 -6.23 -0.06 -12.32
N THR A 28 -7.45 -0.31 -11.84
CA THR A 28 -7.69 -1.17 -10.67
C THR A 28 -8.17 -2.57 -11.07
N PRO A 29 -7.83 -3.62 -10.29
CA PRO A 29 -7.03 -3.58 -9.05
C PRO A 29 -5.57 -3.21 -9.28
N ILE A 30 -4.94 -2.54 -8.30
CA ILE A 30 -3.58 -2.03 -8.40
C ILE A 30 -2.76 -2.30 -7.13
N PHE A 31 -1.48 -2.58 -7.29
CA PHE A 31 -0.50 -2.59 -6.21
C PHE A 31 0.39 -1.34 -6.29
N MET A 32 0.61 -0.68 -5.17
CA MET A 32 1.43 0.53 -5.05
C MET A 32 2.80 0.21 -4.46
N PRO A 33 3.90 0.26 -5.24
CA PRO A 33 5.25 0.18 -4.69
C PRO A 33 5.50 1.26 -3.64
N VAL A 34 6.13 0.87 -2.52
CA VAL A 34 6.33 1.79 -1.40
C VAL A 34 7.66 2.54 -1.55
N GLY A 35 7.55 3.85 -1.72
CA GLY A 35 8.66 4.81 -1.77
C GLY A 35 8.81 5.60 -0.48
N THR A 36 9.20 4.95 0.63
CA THR A 36 9.15 5.44 2.01
C THR A 36 9.73 6.86 2.21
N VAL A 37 10.91 7.13 1.66
CA VAL A 37 11.61 8.43 1.78
C VAL A 37 11.89 9.01 0.39
N ALA A 38 10.85 9.16 -0.41
CA ALA A 38 10.92 9.59 -1.81
C ALA A 38 11.75 8.64 -2.70
N SER A 39 11.79 7.35 -2.36
CA SER A 39 12.53 6.35 -3.13
C SER A 39 11.98 4.95 -2.90
N VAL A 40 11.67 4.24 -3.98
CA VAL A 40 11.46 2.79 -3.95
C VAL A 40 12.83 2.14 -3.78
N LYS A 41 13.02 1.40 -2.69
CA LYS A 41 14.36 0.96 -2.25
C LYS A 41 15.06 0.08 -3.28
N GLY A 42 16.23 0.53 -3.74
CA GLY A 42 17.09 -0.22 -4.65
C GLY A 42 16.66 -0.17 -6.12
N VAL A 43 15.78 0.76 -6.50
CA VAL A 43 15.28 0.90 -7.87
C VAL A 43 15.42 2.35 -8.33
N HIS A 44 16.00 2.59 -9.50
CA HIS A 44 16.02 3.91 -10.13
C HIS A 44 14.63 4.25 -10.71
N GLN A 45 14.30 5.54 -10.79
CA GLN A 45 13.04 6.00 -11.39
C GLN A 45 12.87 5.51 -12.83
N ARG A 46 13.95 5.38 -13.62
CA ARG A 46 13.90 4.79 -14.95
C ARG A 46 13.37 3.34 -14.93
N GLU A 47 13.99 2.49 -14.14
CA GLU A 47 13.58 1.08 -14.01
C GLU A 47 12.17 0.97 -13.41
N LEU A 48 11.83 1.88 -12.47
CA LEU A 48 10.48 1.94 -11.92
C LEU A 48 9.44 2.31 -12.99
N LYS A 49 9.76 3.22 -13.92
CA LYS A 49 8.87 3.63 -15.01
C LYS A 49 8.80 2.63 -16.15
N ASP A 50 9.97 2.14 -16.59
CA ASP A 50 10.09 1.42 -17.85
C ASP A 50 9.88 -0.08 -17.68
N ASP A 51 10.37 -0.66 -16.56
CA ASP A 51 10.33 -2.11 -16.33
C ASP A 51 9.18 -2.52 -15.40
N ILE A 52 9.04 -1.87 -14.24
CA ILE A 52 7.99 -2.18 -13.25
C ILE A 52 6.67 -1.53 -13.64
N ASN A 53 6.74 -0.30 -14.12
CA ASN A 53 5.66 0.47 -14.72
C ASN A 53 4.40 0.62 -13.83
N PRO A 54 4.46 1.03 -12.56
CA PRO A 54 3.28 1.26 -11.74
C PRO A 54 2.58 2.57 -12.13
N ASP A 55 1.25 2.58 -12.10
CA ASP A 55 0.47 3.80 -12.32
C ASP A 55 0.53 4.75 -11.13
N ILE A 56 0.80 4.21 -9.95
CA ILE A 56 0.84 4.92 -8.67
C ILE A 56 1.86 4.29 -7.73
N ILE A 57 2.52 5.13 -6.93
CA ILE A 57 3.40 4.73 -5.83
C ILE A 57 2.92 5.31 -4.51
N LEU A 58 3.40 4.75 -3.38
CA LEU A 58 3.07 5.24 -2.05
C LEU A 58 4.29 5.90 -1.39
N GLY A 59 4.09 7.11 -0.84
CA GLY A 59 5.02 7.80 0.06
C GLY A 59 4.52 7.77 1.51
N ASN A 60 5.44 7.77 2.48
CA ASN A 60 5.04 7.75 3.89
C ASN A 60 5.17 9.15 4.50
N THR A 61 4.07 9.73 4.92
CA THR A 61 3.97 11.08 5.49
C THR A 61 4.90 11.28 6.69
N TYR A 62 4.92 10.35 7.64
CA TYR A 62 5.80 10.39 8.82
C TYR A 62 7.28 10.50 8.43
N HIS A 63 7.73 9.68 7.49
CA HIS A 63 9.13 9.67 7.08
C HIS A 63 9.51 10.93 6.31
N LEU A 64 8.66 11.38 5.40
CA LEU A 64 8.88 12.60 4.59
C LEU A 64 8.84 13.87 5.46
N TYR A 65 7.99 13.91 6.49
CA TYR A 65 7.96 14.98 7.47
C TYR A 65 9.27 15.08 8.26
N LEU A 66 9.82 13.96 8.71
CA LEU A 66 11.08 13.94 9.46
C LEU A 66 12.30 14.16 8.55
N ARG A 67 12.28 13.65 7.33
CA ARG A 67 13.37 13.78 6.35
C ARG A 67 12.83 13.58 4.92
N PRO A 68 12.96 14.55 4.01
CA PRO A 68 13.81 15.74 4.10
C PRO A 68 13.22 16.91 4.89
N GLN A 69 12.01 16.80 5.42
CA GLN A 69 11.17 17.82 6.05
C GLN A 69 10.30 18.59 5.03
N THR A 70 9.17 19.09 5.52
CA THR A 70 8.17 19.76 4.67
C THR A 70 8.70 21.02 3.98
N GLU A 71 9.57 21.80 4.65
CA GLU A 71 10.17 23.00 4.07
C GLU A 71 11.00 22.71 2.81
N ILE A 72 11.72 21.59 2.80
CA ILE A 72 12.53 21.20 1.63
C ILE A 72 11.63 20.74 0.50
N LEU A 73 10.58 19.95 0.81
CA LEU A 73 9.61 19.51 -0.17
C LEU A 73 8.84 20.68 -0.79
N GLU A 74 8.46 21.68 0.01
CA GLU A 74 7.79 22.89 -0.48
C GLU A 74 8.68 23.71 -1.42
N LYS A 75 9.94 23.92 -1.05
CA LYS A 75 10.94 24.59 -1.93
C LYS A 75 11.20 23.84 -3.23
N ALA A 76 11.10 22.51 -3.22
CA ALA A 76 11.23 21.67 -4.41
C ALA A 76 9.98 21.73 -5.32
N GLY A 77 8.86 22.23 -4.83
CA GLY A 77 7.57 22.24 -5.55
C GLY A 77 6.79 20.93 -5.41
N GLY A 78 6.90 20.28 -4.25
CA GLY A 78 6.20 19.03 -3.91
C GLY A 78 7.01 17.78 -4.20
N LEU A 79 6.47 16.64 -3.75
CA LEU A 79 7.14 15.33 -3.82
C LEU A 79 7.38 14.86 -5.26
N HIS A 80 6.45 15.12 -6.18
CA HIS A 80 6.59 14.78 -7.61
C HIS A 80 7.87 15.38 -8.19
N LYS A 81 8.10 16.68 -8.01
CA LYS A 81 9.30 17.35 -8.50
C LYS A 81 10.54 16.94 -7.72
N PHE A 82 10.43 16.79 -6.40
CA PHE A 82 11.56 16.41 -5.55
C PHE A 82 12.17 15.07 -5.93
N MET A 83 11.35 14.06 -6.23
CA MET A 83 11.85 12.73 -6.59
C MET A 83 11.85 12.44 -8.10
N ASN A 84 11.50 13.41 -8.94
CA ASN A 84 11.38 13.25 -10.41
C ASN A 84 10.42 12.11 -10.79
N TRP A 85 9.19 12.16 -10.24
CA TRP A 85 8.13 11.21 -10.51
C TRP A 85 6.90 11.94 -11.05
N ASP A 86 6.46 11.60 -12.27
CA ASP A 86 5.42 12.29 -13.03
C ASP A 86 4.08 11.53 -13.08
N ARG A 87 3.98 10.42 -12.34
CA ARG A 87 2.75 9.63 -12.19
C ARG A 87 2.16 9.81 -10.80
N ASN A 88 1.04 9.14 -10.54
CA ASN A 88 0.31 9.29 -9.29
C ASN A 88 1.14 8.92 -8.05
N ILE A 89 0.87 9.62 -6.95
CA ILE A 89 1.39 9.34 -5.61
C ILE A 89 0.23 9.31 -4.63
N LEU A 90 0.23 8.31 -3.74
CA LEU A 90 -0.57 8.31 -2.53
C LEU A 90 0.35 8.52 -1.33
N THR A 91 -0.06 9.34 -0.35
CA THR A 91 0.61 9.40 0.96
C THR A 91 -0.29 8.83 2.04
N ASP A 92 0.29 7.97 2.90
CA ASP A 92 -0.40 7.50 4.11
C ASP A 92 -0.61 8.63 5.14
N SER A 93 -1.35 8.35 6.22
CA SER A 93 -1.58 9.32 7.29
C SER A 93 -0.37 9.57 8.18
N GLY A 94 0.60 8.67 8.21
CA GLY A 94 1.67 8.62 9.20
C GLY A 94 1.29 7.99 10.55
N GLY A 95 0.01 7.68 10.79
CA GLY A 95 -0.49 7.13 12.05
C GLY A 95 0.15 5.77 12.41
N TYR A 96 0.25 4.86 11.45
CA TYR A 96 0.89 3.56 11.66
C TYR A 96 2.38 3.68 12.01
N GLN A 97 3.14 4.58 11.37
CA GLN A 97 4.57 4.75 11.64
C GLN A 97 4.80 5.36 13.02
N VAL A 98 3.96 6.30 13.44
CA VAL A 98 3.97 6.80 14.83
C VAL A 98 3.68 5.67 15.80
N TYR A 99 2.76 4.75 15.46
CA TYR A 99 2.49 3.56 16.24
C TYR A 99 3.70 2.61 16.30
N SER A 100 4.25 2.23 15.16
CA SER A 100 5.25 1.15 15.06
C SER A 100 6.70 1.56 15.38
N LEU A 101 7.06 2.85 15.16
CA LEU A 101 8.45 3.32 15.28
C LEU A 101 8.71 4.18 16.53
N SER A 102 7.67 4.64 17.23
CA SER A 102 7.83 5.45 18.43
C SER A 102 7.48 4.68 19.69
N ALA A 103 8.51 4.20 20.40
CA ALA A 103 8.35 3.54 21.71
C ALA A 103 7.71 4.47 22.77
N ASN A 104 7.90 5.79 22.65
CA ASN A 104 7.41 6.82 23.57
C ASN A 104 6.39 7.74 22.87
N ARG A 105 5.19 7.19 22.57
CA ARG A 105 4.07 8.00 22.08
C ARG A 105 3.02 8.23 23.17
N LYS A 106 2.37 9.39 23.11
CA LYS A 106 1.19 9.70 23.92
C LYS A 106 0.06 10.10 23.00
N ILE A 107 -0.99 9.29 22.99
CA ILE A 107 -2.20 9.50 22.20
C ILE A 107 -3.23 10.19 23.08
N LYS A 108 -3.82 11.27 22.58
CA LYS A 108 -4.88 12.04 23.21
C LYS A 108 -5.90 12.47 22.14
N GLU A 109 -7.01 13.04 22.58
CA GLU A 109 -8.04 13.57 21.67
C GLU A 109 -7.49 14.65 20.72
N GLU A 110 -6.57 15.46 21.20
CA GLU A 110 -5.96 16.55 20.42
C GLU A 110 -5.04 16.03 19.31
N GLY A 111 -4.42 14.86 19.51
CA GLY A 111 -3.45 14.28 18.59
C GLY A 111 -2.44 13.37 19.26
N VAL A 112 -1.32 13.12 18.60
CA VAL A 112 -0.28 12.17 19.04
C VAL A 112 1.06 12.89 19.22
N LYS A 113 1.54 12.91 20.48
CA LYS A 113 2.93 13.31 20.77
C LYS A 113 3.84 12.09 20.65
N PHE A 114 4.90 12.23 19.89
CA PHE A 114 5.86 11.13 19.66
C PHE A 114 7.30 11.62 19.61
N LYS A 115 8.23 10.69 19.73
CA LYS A 115 9.68 10.93 19.64
C LYS A 115 10.19 10.44 18.30
N SER A 116 10.92 11.29 17.57
CA SER A 116 11.57 10.93 16.30
C SER A 116 12.55 9.77 16.50
N HIS A 117 12.48 8.77 15.63
CA HIS A 117 13.44 7.65 15.61
C HIS A 117 14.80 8.05 15.02
N ILE A 118 14.91 9.23 14.39
CA ILE A 118 16.13 9.71 13.74
C ILE A 118 17.06 10.39 14.74
N ASP A 119 16.52 11.35 15.50
CA ASP A 119 17.30 12.24 16.36
C ASP A 119 16.75 12.36 17.78
N GLY A 120 15.62 11.74 18.06
CA GLY A 120 14.99 11.75 19.37
C GLY A 120 14.23 13.04 19.71
N SER A 121 14.05 13.97 18.77
CA SER A 121 13.24 15.17 18.96
C SER A 121 11.76 14.84 19.18
N TYR A 122 11.04 15.71 19.88
CA TYR A 122 9.61 15.55 20.11
C TYR A 122 8.79 16.26 19.04
N HIS A 123 7.77 15.56 18.53
CA HIS A 123 6.83 16.06 17.56
C HIS A 123 5.39 15.85 18.03
N PHE A 124 4.46 16.59 17.42
CA PHE A 124 3.05 16.48 17.73
C PHE A 124 2.24 16.49 16.43
N PHE A 125 1.59 15.36 16.15
CA PHE A 125 0.67 15.23 15.03
C PHE A 125 -0.76 15.43 15.52
N THR A 126 -1.47 16.33 14.86
CA THR A 126 -2.92 16.53 15.00
C THR A 126 -3.57 16.25 13.65
N PRO A 127 -4.88 15.95 13.61
CA PRO A 127 -5.59 15.84 12.34
C PRO A 127 -5.34 17.02 11.40
N GLU A 128 -5.34 18.23 11.92
CA GLU A 128 -5.15 19.45 11.14
C GLU A 128 -3.75 19.54 10.55
N ASN A 129 -2.71 19.42 11.38
CA ASN A 129 -1.34 19.60 10.88
C ASN A 129 -0.89 18.46 9.97
N VAL A 130 -1.44 17.25 10.13
CA VAL A 130 -1.18 16.14 9.20
C VAL A 130 -1.79 16.43 7.82
N MET A 131 -2.94 17.10 7.74
CA MET A 131 -3.49 17.58 6.47
C MET A 131 -2.59 18.63 5.83
N GLU A 132 -2.07 19.59 6.60
CA GLU A 132 -1.12 20.60 6.09
C GLU A 132 0.19 19.95 5.59
N ILE A 133 0.70 18.97 6.32
CA ILE A 133 1.88 18.20 5.92
C ILE A 133 1.62 17.51 4.58
N GLN A 134 0.51 16.80 4.40
CA GLN A 134 0.17 16.11 3.15
C GLN A 134 -0.12 17.10 2.00
N ARG A 135 -0.73 18.28 2.29
CA ARG A 135 -0.83 19.38 1.31
C ARG A 135 0.55 19.84 0.84
N THR A 136 1.51 19.92 1.76
CA THR A 136 2.89 20.33 1.44
C THR A 136 3.68 19.24 0.72
N ILE A 137 3.46 17.97 1.04
CA ILE A 137 4.03 16.85 0.29
C ILE A 137 3.49 16.85 -1.14
N GLY A 138 2.18 17.08 -1.33
CA GLY A 138 1.58 17.23 -2.66
C GLY A 138 1.35 15.90 -3.38
N ALA A 139 0.90 14.84 -2.68
CA ALA A 139 0.44 13.61 -3.32
C ALA A 139 -0.94 13.79 -3.96
N ASP A 140 -1.31 12.94 -4.94
CA ASP A 140 -2.62 12.95 -5.58
C ASP A 140 -3.72 12.43 -4.67
N ILE A 141 -3.40 11.44 -3.83
CA ILE A 141 -4.30 10.86 -2.84
C ILE A 141 -3.67 11.03 -1.46
N ILE A 142 -4.43 11.60 -0.54
CA ILE A 142 -4.04 11.82 0.86
C ILE A 142 -5.00 11.10 1.80
N MET A 143 -4.51 10.71 2.98
CA MET A 143 -5.24 9.88 3.92
C MET A 143 -5.64 10.65 5.18
N ALA A 144 -6.81 10.33 5.73
CA ALA A 144 -7.21 10.82 7.05
C ALA A 144 -6.21 10.38 8.13
N PHE A 145 -6.00 11.24 9.13
CA PHE A 145 -5.21 10.85 10.30
C PHE A 145 -6.01 9.89 11.18
N ASP A 146 -5.42 8.74 11.51
CA ASP A 146 -6.07 7.65 12.22
C ASP A 146 -5.20 7.06 13.32
N GLU A 147 -5.79 6.29 14.20
CA GLU A 147 -5.09 5.44 15.16
C GLU A 147 -5.19 3.97 14.73
N CYS A 148 -4.05 3.37 14.39
CA CYS A 148 -3.93 1.93 14.19
C CYS A 148 -3.75 1.24 15.54
N THR A 149 -4.67 0.34 15.90
CA THR A 149 -4.58 -0.44 17.14
C THR A 149 -3.65 -1.65 16.98
N PRO A 150 -3.01 -2.14 18.08
CA PRO A 150 -2.26 -3.39 18.03
C PRO A 150 -3.18 -4.61 17.82
N TYR A 151 -2.58 -5.74 17.44
CA TYR A 151 -3.23 -7.04 17.51
C TYR A 151 -2.43 -7.98 18.44
N PRO A 152 -3.09 -8.71 19.35
CA PRO A 152 -4.50 -8.57 19.73
C PRO A 152 -4.79 -7.25 20.46
N CYS A 153 -6.02 -6.80 20.42
CA CYS A 153 -6.48 -5.56 21.04
C CYS A 153 -7.72 -5.80 21.90
N ASP A 154 -7.78 -5.18 23.08
CA ASP A 154 -9.00 -5.20 23.93
C ASP A 154 -10.16 -4.49 23.22
N TYR A 155 -11.38 -5.04 23.33
CA TYR A 155 -12.58 -4.52 22.68
C TYR A 155 -12.88 -3.06 23.06
N ASN A 156 -12.79 -2.73 24.35
CA ASN A 156 -13.09 -1.36 24.80
C ASN A 156 -12.04 -0.37 24.31
N TYR A 157 -10.76 -0.80 24.22
CA TYR A 157 -9.72 0.03 23.61
C TYR A 157 -9.98 0.21 22.12
N ALA A 158 -10.23 -0.86 21.37
CA ALA A 158 -10.56 -0.79 19.94
C ALA A 158 -11.75 0.14 19.66
N LYS A 159 -12.81 0.04 20.48
CA LYS A 159 -14.00 0.90 20.39
C LYS A 159 -13.70 2.38 20.65
N ARG A 160 -12.89 2.69 21.66
CA ARG A 160 -12.46 4.08 21.96
C ARG A 160 -11.60 4.65 20.83
N SER A 161 -10.63 3.88 20.34
CA SER A 161 -9.74 4.24 19.25
C SER A 161 -10.52 4.50 17.96
N MET A 162 -11.42 3.60 17.58
CA MET A 162 -12.29 3.78 16.41
C MET A 162 -13.09 5.09 16.49
N LYS A 163 -13.75 5.35 17.64
CA LYS A 163 -14.52 6.59 17.83
C LYS A 163 -13.64 7.83 17.79
N MET A 164 -12.42 7.77 18.27
CA MET A 164 -11.46 8.87 18.18
C MET A 164 -11.05 9.10 16.73
N THR A 165 -10.75 8.05 15.98
CA THR A 165 -10.47 8.12 14.54
C THR A 165 -11.62 8.78 13.77
N HIS A 166 -12.88 8.50 14.10
CA HIS A 166 -14.03 9.15 13.48
C HIS A 166 -14.04 10.67 13.75
N ARG A 167 -13.83 11.10 15.01
CA ARG A 167 -13.74 12.54 15.34
C ARG A 167 -12.54 13.22 14.68
N TRP A 168 -11.42 12.49 14.54
CA TRP A 168 -10.25 12.98 13.80
C TRP A 168 -10.54 13.13 12.32
N LEU A 169 -11.33 12.22 11.73
CA LEU A 169 -11.81 12.36 10.35
C LEU A 169 -12.60 13.66 10.17
N ASP A 170 -13.56 13.94 11.07
CA ASP A 170 -14.34 15.19 10.99
C ASP A 170 -13.45 16.42 11.05
N ARG A 171 -12.42 16.40 11.90
CA ARG A 171 -11.43 17.47 12.01
C ARG A 171 -10.58 17.60 10.74
N CYS A 172 -10.15 16.48 10.13
CA CYS A 172 -9.45 16.49 8.85
C CYS A 172 -10.29 17.14 7.75
N VAL A 173 -11.55 16.70 7.59
CA VAL A 173 -12.48 17.25 6.58
C VAL A 173 -12.67 18.75 6.78
N ASN A 174 -13.04 19.17 8.00
CA ASN A 174 -13.26 20.59 8.33
C ASN A 174 -12.01 21.47 8.12
N HIS A 175 -10.82 20.88 8.22
CA HIS A 175 -9.57 21.60 8.00
C HIS A 175 -9.24 21.69 6.51
N LEU A 176 -9.43 20.61 5.76
CA LEU A 176 -9.18 20.58 4.31
C LEU A 176 -10.04 21.58 3.54
N ASP A 177 -11.26 21.87 4.02
CA ASP A 177 -12.14 22.90 3.43
C ASP A 177 -11.54 24.32 3.55
N LYS A 178 -10.59 24.53 4.45
CA LYS A 178 -9.94 25.82 4.74
C LYS A 178 -8.54 25.94 4.15
N VAL A 179 -7.92 24.82 3.82
CA VAL A 179 -6.52 24.79 3.35
C VAL A 179 -6.48 24.40 1.87
N PRO A 180 -6.13 25.36 0.98
CA PRO A 180 -6.10 25.12 -0.44
C PRO A 180 -4.98 24.16 -0.84
N VAL A 181 -5.11 23.54 -2.02
CA VAL A 181 -4.03 22.82 -2.69
C VAL A 181 -2.86 23.77 -3.00
N LYS A 182 -1.63 23.24 -2.96
CA LYS A 182 -0.43 24.08 -3.10
C LYS A 182 0.14 24.13 -4.51
N TYR A 183 -0.06 23.08 -5.33
CA TYR A 183 0.72 22.88 -6.56
C TYR A 183 -0.13 22.92 -7.83
N GLY A 184 -1.37 23.40 -7.77
CA GLY A 184 -2.22 23.61 -8.95
C GLY A 184 -2.91 22.37 -9.49
N TYR A 185 -2.94 21.28 -8.74
CA TYR A 185 -3.72 20.06 -9.01
C TYR A 185 -4.50 19.63 -7.76
N ASP A 186 -5.56 18.87 -7.98
CA ASP A 186 -6.43 18.41 -6.90
C ASP A 186 -5.83 17.22 -6.13
N GLN A 187 -6.09 17.19 -4.83
CA GLN A 187 -5.73 16.07 -3.96
C GLN A 187 -7.00 15.39 -3.47
N ALA A 188 -7.15 14.12 -3.81
CA ALA A 188 -8.23 13.28 -3.31
C ALA A 188 -8.00 12.90 -1.84
N PHE A 189 -9.04 12.94 -1.02
CA PHE A 189 -8.98 12.58 0.39
C PHE A 189 -9.70 11.28 0.67
N PHE A 190 -9.03 10.32 1.32
CA PHE A 190 -9.59 9.02 1.71
C PHE A 190 -9.68 8.90 3.23
N PRO A 191 -10.87 8.66 3.79
CA PRO A 191 -11.08 8.25 5.16
C PRO A 191 -10.68 6.79 5.37
N ILE A 192 -10.47 6.38 6.64
CA ILE A 192 -9.97 5.06 6.99
C ILE A 192 -10.94 4.36 7.95
N VAL A 193 -11.42 3.18 7.56
CA VAL A 193 -12.17 2.28 8.42
C VAL A 193 -11.23 1.64 9.43
N GLN A 194 -11.55 1.74 10.72
CA GLN A 194 -10.86 1.09 11.82
C GLN A 194 -11.82 0.14 12.58
N GLY A 195 -11.39 -0.52 13.65
CA GLY A 195 -12.22 -1.40 14.45
C GLY A 195 -11.56 -2.71 14.87
N SER A 196 -10.23 -2.83 14.69
CA SER A 196 -9.48 -4.07 14.96
C SER A 196 -10.14 -5.27 14.26
N CYS A 197 -10.18 -6.44 14.89
CA CYS A 197 -10.84 -7.64 14.39
C CYS A 197 -12.20 -7.87 15.05
N TYR A 198 -12.96 -6.81 15.33
CA TYR A 198 -14.29 -6.89 15.90
C TYR A 198 -15.35 -6.53 14.85
N LYS A 199 -16.18 -7.51 14.50
CA LYS A 199 -17.18 -7.41 13.43
C LYS A 199 -18.10 -6.19 13.60
N ASP A 200 -18.66 -5.98 14.78
CA ASP A 200 -19.57 -4.88 15.07
C ASP A 200 -18.89 -3.51 14.99
N LEU A 201 -17.61 -3.43 15.39
CA LEU A 201 -16.84 -2.19 15.27
C LEU A 201 -16.49 -1.90 13.81
N ARG A 202 -16.12 -2.92 13.02
CA ARG A 202 -15.89 -2.78 11.57
C ARG A 202 -17.15 -2.31 10.85
N GLN A 203 -18.32 -2.85 11.18
CA GLN A 203 -19.60 -2.42 10.62
C GLN A 203 -19.88 -0.94 10.97
N GLN A 204 -19.82 -0.58 12.25
CA GLN A 204 -20.03 0.80 12.70
C GLN A 204 -19.06 1.79 12.02
N SER A 205 -17.79 1.39 11.89
CA SER A 205 -16.79 2.23 11.25
C SER A 205 -17.04 2.35 9.75
N ALA A 206 -17.35 1.26 9.05
CA ALA A 206 -17.64 1.29 7.63
C ALA A 206 -18.86 2.16 7.30
N GLU A 207 -19.94 2.08 8.11
CA GLU A 207 -21.11 2.95 7.98
C GLU A 207 -20.75 4.43 8.17
N TYR A 208 -19.96 4.75 9.20
CA TYR A 208 -19.52 6.13 9.46
C TYR A 208 -18.68 6.68 8.29
N ILE A 209 -17.74 5.88 7.80
CA ILE A 209 -16.86 6.24 6.68
C ILE A 209 -17.66 6.40 5.38
N ALA A 210 -18.56 5.48 5.07
CA ALA A 210 -19.45 5.59 3.90
C ALA A 210 -20.28 6.87 3.92
N ASN A 211 -20.83 7.23 5.10
CA ASN A 211 -21.63 8.45 5.30
C ASN A 211 -20.82 9.74 5.19
N SER A 212 -19.49 9.71 5.35
CA SER A 212 -18.63 10.87 5.13
C SER A 212 -18.57 11.31 3.67
N ASN A 213 -19.05 10.46 2.77
CA ASN A 213 -19.17 10.68 1.34
C ASN A 213 -17.90 11.20 0.64
N GLN A 214 -16.73 10.76 1.07
CA GLN A 214 -15.47 11.10 0.42
C GLN A 214 -15.28 10.35 -0.91
N VAL A 215 -14.31 10.77 -1.71
CA VAL A 215 -14.12 10.29 -3.10
C VAL A 215 -13.51 8.88 -3.20
N GLY A 216 -13.05 8.31 -2.10
CA GLY A 216 -12.56 6.93 -1.98
C GLY A 216 -12.52 6.54 -0.51
N ASN A 217 -12.30 5.26 -0.21
CA ASN A 217 -12.32 4.73 1.14
C ASN A 217 -11.15 3.77 1.36
N ALA A 218 -10.56 3.81 2.57
CA ALA A 218 -9.51 2.88 2.96
C ALA A 218 -9.94 2.00 4.14
N ILE A 219 -9.29 0.85 4.26
CA ILE A 219 -9.43 -0.10 5.34
C ILE A 219 -8.08 -0.24 6.02
N GLY A 220 -7.96 0.28 7.24
CA GLY A 220 -6.76 0.19 8.06
C GLY A 220 -6.90 -0.77 9.24
N GLY A 221 -5.82 -0.92 10.02
CA GLY A 221 -5.81 -1.75 11.23
C GLY A 221 -6.01 -3.24 10.99
N LEU A 222 -5.68 -3.73 9.79
CA LEU A 222 -5.54 -5.13 9.41
C LEU A 222 -4.09 -5.38 8.94
N SER A 223 -3.70 -6.65 8.81
CA SER A 223 -2.31 -7.05 8.52
C SER A 223 -1.31 -6.57 9.60
N VAL A 224 -1.76 -6.54 10.85
CA VAL A 224 -0.96 -6.12 12.01
C VAL A 224 -0.59 -7.29 12.95
N GLY A 225 -0.84 -8.54 12.51
CA GLY A 225 -0.48 -9.76 13.21
C GLY A 225 -1.60 -10.79 13.35
N GLU A 226 -2.81 -10.48 12.90
CA GLU A 226 -3.95 -11.42 12.86
C GLU A 226 -3.74 -12.52 11.80
N PRO A 227 -4.39 -13.68 11.96
CA PRO A 227 -4.48 -14.71 10.92
C PRO A 227 -5.14 -14.15 9.64
N ALA A 228 -4.74 -14.69 8.47
CA ALA A 228 -5.25 -14.22 7.18
C ALA A 228 -6.78 -14.36 7.07
N GLU A 229 -7.35 -15.44 7.59
CA GLU A 229 -8.78 -15.72 7.58
C GLU A 229 -9.57 -14.66 8.36
N GLU A 230 -9.01 -14.16 9.45
CA GLU A 230 -9.63 -13.08 10.25
C GLU A 230 -9.58 -11.76 9.49
N MET A 231 -8.46 -11.44 8.83
CA MET A 231 -8.34 -10.30 7.94
C MET A 231 -9.36 -10.36 6.80
N TYR A 232 -9.51 -11.52 6.14
CA TYR A 232 -10.48 -11.69 5.05
C TYR A 232 -11.92 -11.49 5.53
N ALA A 233 -12.29 -12.10 6.67
CA ALA A 233 -13.62 -11.92 7.24
C ALA A 233 -13.94 -10.46 7.57
N MET A 234 -12.98 -9.70 8.12
CA MET A 234 -13.17 -8.29 8.41
C MET A 234 -13.24 -7.44 7.13
N THR A 235 -12.44 -7.76 6.13
CA THR A 235 -12.46 -7.08 4.82
C THR A 235 -13.81 -7.30 4.13
N GLU A 236 -14.33 -8.53 4.13
CA GLU A 236 -15.61 -8.85 3.52
C GLU A 236 -16.76 -8.01 4.12
N ILE A 237 -16.85 -7.98 5.45
CA ILE A 237 -17.86 -7.20 6.19
C ILE A 237 -17.81 -5.71 5.78
N VAL A 238 -16.62 -5.14 5.69
CA VAL A 238 -16.44 -3.74 5.33
C VAL A 238 -16.82 -3.49 3.88
N CYS A 239 -16.41 -4.37 2.95
CA CYS A 239 -16.74 -4.25 1.53
C CYS A 239 -18.22 -4.36 1.22
N GLU A 240 -19.03 -5.02 2.07
CA GLU A 240 -20.49 -5.07 1.95
C GLU A 240 -21.18 -3.74 2.25
N ILE A 241 -20.51 -2.85 2.99
CA ILE A 241 -21.06 -1.56 3.45
C ILE A 241 -20.52 -0.40 2.62
N LEU A 242 -19.23 -0.43 2.24
CA LEU A 242 -18.62 0.65 1.50
C LEU A 242 -19.24 0.82 0.10
N PRO A 243 -19.44 2.07 -0.37
CA PRO A 243 -20.03 2.36 -1.68
C PRO A 243 -19.32 1.66 -2.84
N GLU A 244 -20.10 1.20 -3.83
CA GLU A 244 -19.54 0.54 -5.01
C GLU A 244 -18.97 1.50 -6.05
N ASP A 245 -19.45 2.71 -6.07
CA ASP A 245 -19.04 3.80 -6.98
C ASP A 245 -17.76 4.53 -6.52
N LYS A 246 -17.06 3.98 -5.51
CA LYS A 246 -15.83 4.53 -4.95
C LYS A 246 -14.76 3.46 -4.83
N PRO A 247 -13.47 3.82 -5.02
CA PRO A 247 -12.38 2.87 -4.85
C PRO A 247 -12.20 2.49 -3.37
N ARG A 248 -11.77 1.25 -3.15
CA ARG A 248 -11.50 0.63 -1.83
C ARG A 248 -10.03 0.27 -1.73
N TYR A 249 -9.36 0.85 -0.75
CA TYR A 249 -7.94 0.64 -0.51
C TYR A 249 -7.72 -0.15 0.78
N LEU A 250 -7.15 -1.36 0.69
CA LEU A 250 -6.74 -2.15 1.86
C LEU A 250 -5.27 -1.88 2.16
N MET A 251 -5.01 -1.21 3.29
CA MET A 251 -3.71 -0.68 3.65
C MET A 251 -2.76 -1.77 4.18
N GLY A 252 -1.51 -1.77 3.71
CA GLY A 252 -0.43 -2.61 4.22
C GLY A 252 -0.50 -4.09 3.85
N VAL A 253 -1.36 -4.48 2.92
CA VAL A 253 -1.57 -5.87 2.48
C VAL A 253 -0.94 -6.08 1.10
N GLY A 254 -0.19 -7.10 0.84
CA GLY A 254 0.42 -8.13 1.68
C GLY A 254 1.17 -9.13 0.82
N THR A 255 1.00 -10.42 1.08
CA THR A 255 1.55 -11.46 0.19
C THR A 255 0.76 -11.51 -1.13
N PRO A 256 1.32 -12.11 -2.22
CA PRO A 256 0.59 -12.30 -3.47
C PRO A 256 -0.77 -13.00 -3.28
N ILE A 257 -0.82 -14.01 -2.40
CA ILE A 257 -2.06 -14.73 -2.06
C ILE A 257 -3.06 -13.79 -1.37
N ASN A 258 -2.60 -13.03 -0.37
CA ASN A 258 -3.49 -12.08 0.33
C ASN A 258 -4.09 -11.05 -0.64
N ILE A 259 -3.32 -10.59 -1.63
CA ILE A 259 -3.80 -9.66 -2.64
C ILE A 259 -4.92 -10.29 -3.47
N LEU A 260 -4.73 -11.51 -4.00
CA LEU A 260 -5.75 -12.18 -4.80
C LEU A 260 -7.03 -12.48 -4.00
N GLU A 261 -6.89 -12.93 -2.74
CA GLU A 261 -8.05 -13.18 -1.88
C GLU A 261 -8.83 -11.89 -1.57
N ASN A 262 -8.15 -10.77 -1.36
CA ASN A 262 -8.83 -9.50 -1.10
C ASN A 262 -9.38 -8.83 -2.39
N ILE A 263 -8.79 -9.08 -3.56
CA ILE A 263 -9.42 -8.72 -4.84
C ILE A 263 -10.75 -9.45 -4.99
N ASP A 264 -10.80 -10.75 -4.64
CA ASP A 264 -12.03 -11.58 -4.64
C ASP A 264 -13.13 -10.96 -3.76
N LEU A 265 -12.76 -10.29 -2.67
CA LEU A 265 -13.65 -9.59 -1.74
C LEU A 265 -14.03 -8.15 -2.17
N GLY A 266 -13.48 -7.65 -3.28
CA GLY A 266 -13.84 -6.36 -3.86
C GLY A 266 -12.92 -5.20 -3.49
N ILE A 267 -11.66 -5.45 -3.16
CA ILE A 267 -10.63 -4.43 -2.95
C ILE A 267 -9.99 -4.03 -4.27
N ASP A 268 -9.71 -2.73 -4.43
CA ASP A 268 -9.17 -2.13 -5.65
C ASP A 268 -7.68 -1.76 -5.53
N MET A 269 -7.21 -1.39 -4.33
CA MET A 269 -5.88 -0.81 -4.14
C MET A 269 -5.17 -1.49 -2.98
N PHE A 270 -3.86 -1.71 -3.15
CA PHE A 270 -2.98 -2.36 -2.17
C PHE A 270 -1.63 -1.67 -2.10
N ASP A 271 -1.00 -1.72 -0.94
CA ASP A 271 0.41 -1.44 -0.73
C ASP A 271 1.03 -2.43 0.24
N CYS A 272 2.29 -2.69 0.11
CA CYS A 272 3.07 -3.38 1.15
C CYS A 272 4.57 -3.22 0.91
N VAL A 273 5.35 -3.21 1.98
CA VAL A 273 6.82 -3.25 1.90
C VAL A 273 7.38 -4.65 1.59
N MET A 274 6.53 -5.69 1.62
CA MET A 274 6.97 -7.09 1.47
C MET A 274 7.75 -7.37 0.17
N PRO A 275 7.32 -6.94 -1.03
CA PRO A 275 8.08 -7.27 -2.23
C PRO A 275 9.52 -6.79 -2.14
N THR A 276 9.75 -5.55 -1.73
CA THR A 276 11.11 -4.99 -1.63
C THR A 276 11.87 -5.49 -0.40
N ARG A 277 11.19 -5.67 0.74
CA ARG A 277 11.81 -6.19 1.97
C ARG A 277 12.24 -7.65 1.81
N ASN A 278 11.37 -8.49 1.30
CA ASN A 278 11.64 -9.91 1.07
C ASN A 278 12.71 -10.10 0.00
N ALA A 279 12.68 -9.33 -1.09
CA ALA A 279 13.73 -9.30 -2.10
C ALA A 279 15.11 -9.08 -1.48
N ARG A 280 15.27 -8.03 -0.69
CA ARG A 280 16.56 -7.73 -0.01
C ARG A 280 17.00 -8.81 0.97
N ASN A 281 16.10 -9.71 1.37
CA ASN A 281 16.38 -10.88 2.20
C ASN A 281 16.55 -12.17 1.38
N GLY A 282 16.44 -12.10 0.05
CA GLY A 282 16.66 -13.22 -0.85
C GLY A 282 15.43 -14.10 -1.09
N MET A 283 14.23 -13.60 -0.77
CA MET A 283 12.97 -14.28 -1.10
C MET A 283 12.37 -13.66 -2.37
N LEU A 284 12.14 -14.50 -3.38
CA LEU A 284 11.51 -14.14 -4.65
C LEU A 284 10.12 -14.77 -4.74
N PHE A 285 9.20 -14.03 -5.35
CA PHE A 285 7.84 -14.49 -5.63
C PHE A 285 7.69 -14.81 -7.10
N THR A 286 7.14 -15.98 -7.43
CA THR A 286 6.84 -16.41 -8.80
C THR A 286 5.42 -16.95 -8.88
N ALA A 287 4.90 -17.12 -10.09
CA ALA A 287 3.59 -17.74 -10.34
C ALA A 287 3.51 -19.19 -9.87
N ASN A 288 4.65 -19.86 -9.70
CA ASN A 288 4.76 -21.27 -9.32
C ASN A 288 5.15 -21.48 -7.85
N GLY A 289 5.36 -20.39 -7.08
CA GLY A 289 5.73 -20.48 -5.68
C GLY A 289 6.81 -19.48 -5.27
N THR A 290 7.40 -19.69 -4.09
CA THR A 290 8.45 -18.82 -3.54
C THR A 290 9.83 -19.47 -3.65
N ILE A 291 10.81 -18.67 -4.04
CA ILE A 291 12.24 -19.06 -4.11
C ILE A 291 12.99 -18.37 -2.97
N ASN A 292 13.69 -19.14 -2.13
CA ASN A 292 14.76 -18.58 -1.31
C ASN A 292 16.08 -18.73 -2.06
N ILE A 293 16.54 -17.65 -2.69
CA ILE A 293 17.73 -17.68 -3.55
C ILE A 293 19.02 -18.00 -2.79
N LYS A 294 19.03 -17.88 -1.46
CA LYS A 294 20.20 -18.25 -0.63
C LYS A 294 20.40 -19.75 -0.49
N ASN A 295 19.41 -20.56 -0.85
CA ASN A 295 19.51 -22.01 -0.76
C ASN A 295 20.64 -22.57 -1.66
N LYS A 296 21.38 -23.56 -1.15
CA LYS A 296 22.53 -24.14 -1.86
C LYS A 296 22.15 -24.78 -3.20
N LYS A 297 20.95 -25.28 -3.34
CA LYS A 297 20.48 -25.91 -4.58
C LYS A 297 20.55 -25.01 -5.82
N TRP A 298 20.54 -23.68 -5.65
CA TRP A 298 20.64 -22.70 -6.73
C TRP A 298 22.09 -22.38 -7.15
N GLU A 299 23.10 -22.97 -6.49
CA GLU A 299 24.53 -22.66 -6.71
C GLU A 299 25.02 -22.94 -8.12
N ALA A 300 24.49 -23.97 -8.75
CA ALA A 300 24.79 -24.37 -10.13
C ALA A 300 23.55 -24.38 -11.03
N ASP A 301 22.51 -23.63 -10.67
CA ASP A 301 21.33 -23.46 -11.50
C ASP A 301 21.50 -22.25 -12.42
N PHE A 302 21.90 -22.52 -13.66
CA PHE A 302 22.13 -21.52 -14.71
C PHE A 302 20.87 -21.18 -15.51
N SER A 303 19.70 -21.62 -15.08
CA SER A 303 18.42 -21.20 -15.68
C SER A 303 18.10 -19.74 -15.30
N PRO A 304 17.26 -19.05 -16.09
CA PRO A 304 16.75 -17.72 -15.77
C PRO A 304 16.15 -17.63 -14.36
N ILE A 305 16.11 -16.44 -13.78
CA ILE A 305 15.48 -16.21 -12.48
C ILE A 305 14.02 -16.64 -12.54
N ASP A 306 13.30 -16.19 -13.57
CA ASP A 306 11.94 -16.61 -13.87
C ASP A 306 11.76 -16.72 -15.39
N GLU A 307 11.26 -17.87 -15.85
CA GLU A 307 11.02 -18.15 -17.28
C GLU A 307 9.90 -17.29 -17.87
N MET A 308 9.04 -16.71 -17.02
CA MET A 308 7.99 -15.78 -17.47
C MET A 308 8.54 -14.49 -18.06
N GLY A 309 9.74 -14.07 -17.66
CA GLY A 309 10.40 -12.90 -18.22
C GLY A 309 9.60 -11.60 -18.04
N ILE A 310 9.01 -11.40 -16.86
CA ILE A 310 8.16 -10.24 -16.57
C ILE A 310 8.97 -8.95 -16.63
N THR A 311 10.21 -9.00 -16.13
CA THR A 311 11.17 -7.91 -16.18
C THR A 311 12.47 -8.36 -16.84
N PHE A 312 13.31 -7.41 -17.27
CA PHE A 312 14.58 -7.75 -17.90
C PHE A 312 15.51 -8.58 -16.99
N VAL A 313 15.46 -8.38 -15.68
CA VAL A 313 16.30 -9.13 -14.74
C VAL A 313 15.97 -10.63 -14.72
N ASP A 314 14.75 -11.00 -15.08
CA ASP A 314 14.29 -12.39 -15.02
C ASP A 314 14.99 -13.27 -16.04
N THR A 315 15.30 -12.72 -17.21
CA THR A 315 15.92 -13.42 -18.34
C THR A 315 17.40 -13.15 -18.51
N GLU A 316 17.88 -11.97 -18.11
CA GLU A 316 19.29 -11.60 -18.24
C GLU A 316 20.20 -12.20 -17.17
N TYR A 317 19.62 -12.56 -16.01
CA TYR A 317 20.39 -13.15 -14.91
C TYR A 317 19.94 -14.57 -14.58
N THR A 318 20.90 -15.39 -14.14
CA THR A 318 20.63 -16.75 -13.69
C THR A 318 20.44 -16.84 -12.19
N LYS A 319 19.76 -17.88 -11.73
CA LYS A 319 19.64 -18.19 -10.29
C LYS A 319 21.00 -18.35 -9.63
N ALA A 320 21.95 -19.04 -10.30
CA ALA A 320 23.32 -19.22 -9.79
C ALA A 320 24.03 -17.88 -9.56
N TYR A 321 23.94 -16.96 -10.52
CA TYR A 321 24.56 -15.65 -10.40
C TYR A 321 23.92 -14.81 -9.29
N LEU A 322 22.59 -14.76 -9.25
CA LEU A 322 21.86 -14.04 -8.21
C LEU A 322 22.19 -14.60 -6.81
N ARG A 323 22.25 -15.93 -6.66
CA ARG A 323 22.69 -16.56 -5.40
C ARG A 323 24.10 -16.12 -5.02
N HIS A 324 25.03 -16.13 -5.97
CA HIS A 324 26.40 -15.65 -5.74
C HIS A 324 26.44 -14.23 -5.21
N LEU A 325 25.67 -13.30 -5.82
CA LEU A 325 25.58 -11.90 -5.36
C LEU A 325 25.06 -11.78 -3.93
N PHE A 326 24.08 -12.61 -3.53
CA PHE A 326 23.61 -12.66 -2.14
C PHE A 326 24.66 -13.21 -1.18
N ALA A 327 25.40 -14.24 -1.57
CA ALA A 327 26.49 -14.81 -0.78
C ALA A 327 27.66 -13.81 -0.59
N ALA A 328 27.96 -13.04 -1.63
CA ALA A 328 28.96 -11.97 -1.62
C ALA A 328 28.45 -10.66 -0.97
N ASN A 329 27.16 -10.61 -0.59
CA ASN A 329 26.50 -9.42 -0.05
C ASN A 329 26.55 -8.18 -0.98
N GLU A 330 26.55 -8.41 -2.29
CA GLU A 330 26.56 -7.35 -3.30
C GLU A 330 25.21 -6.61 -3.38
N TYR A 331 25.25 -5.28 -3.56
CA TYR A 331 24.05 -4.46 -3.70
C TYR A 331 23.23 -4.85 -4.94
N LEU A 332 23.89 -5.22 -6.04
CA LEU A 332 23.26 -5.61 -7.29
C LEU A 332 22.28 -6.79 -7.08
N GLY A 333 22.62 -7.76 -6.23
CA GLY A 333 21.71 -8.87 -5.93
C GLY A 333 20.40 -8.40 -5.30
N LYS A 334 20.46 -7.39 -4.42
CA LYS A 334 19.27 -6.81 -3.79
C LYS A 334 18.43 -5.98 -4.78
N GLN A 335 19.07 -5.31 -5.75
CA GLN A 335 18.40 -4.56 -6.82
C GLN A 335 17.67 -5.51 -7.77
N ILE A 336 18.37 -6.53 -8.30
CA ILE A 336 17.79 -7.57 -9.17
C ILE A 336 16.56 -8.19 -8.53
N ALA A 337 16.70 -8.68 -7.29
CA ALA A 337 15.59 -9.30 -6.56
C ALA A 337 14.41 -8.32 -6.32
N THR A 338 14.69 -7.03 -6.12
CA THR A 338 13.65 -6.01 -5.89
C THR A 338 12.88 -5.72 -7.18
N ILE A 339 13.56 -5.58 -8.32
CA ILE A 339 12.94 -5.38 -9.64
C ILE A 339 12.06 -6.58 -9.99
N HIS A 340 12.60 -7.80 -9.82
CA HIS A 340 11.85 -9.04 -10.03
C HIS A 340 10.55 -9.07 -9.20
N ASN A 341 10.64 -8.90 -7.87
CA ASN A 341 9.46 -8.97 -7.01
C ASN A 341 8.42 -7.88 -7.30
N LEU A 342 8.85 -6.65 -7.55
CA LEU A 342 7.93 -5.58 -7.91
C LEU A 342 7.28 -5.82 -9.27
N GLY A 343 8.04 -6.28 -10.27
CA GLY A 343 7.50 -6.69 -11.57
C GLY A 343 6.46 -7.78 -11.43
N PHE A 344 6.74 -8.81 -10.63
CA PHE A 344 5.79 -9.88 -10.35
C PHE A 344 4.48 -9.37 -9.70
N TYR A 345 4.57 -8.48 -8.70
CA TYR A 345 3.36 -7.91 -8.07
C TYR A 345 2.53 -7.08 -9.07
N MET A 346 3.17 -6.30 -9.93
CA MET A 346 2.47 -5.54 -10.98
C MET A 346 1.84 -6.47 -12.02
N TRP A 347 2.55 -7.51 -12.44
CA TRP A 347 2.00 -8.53 -13.32
C TRP A 347 0.77 -9.20 -12.70
N LEU A 348 0.84 -9.60 -11.43
CA LEU A 348 -0.23 -10.31 -10.73
C LEU A 348 -1.54 -9.52 -10.71
N VAL A 349 -1.49 -8.23 -10.37
CA VAL A 349 -2.70 -7.39 -10.33
C VAL A 349 -3.23 -7.08 -11.73
N ARG A 350 -2.35 -6.96 -12.75
CA ARG A 350 -2.75 -6.79 -14.15
C ARG A 350 -3.42 -8.03 -14.72
N GLU A 351 -2.90 -9.21 -14.43
CA GLU A 351 -3.55 -10.47 -14.82
C GLU A 351 -4.89 -10.63 -14.10
N ALA A 352 -4.96 -10.33 -12.79
CA ALA A 352 -6.22 -10.31 -12.07
C ALA A 352 -7.26 -9.40 -12.77
N ARG A 353 -6.85 -8.17 -13.16
CA ARG A 353 -7.70 -7.26 -13.92
C ARG A 353 -8.17 -7.85 -15.24
N LYS A 354 -7.29 -8.48 -16.03
CA LYS A 354 -7.65 -9.12 -17.31
C LYS A 354 -8.72 -10.19 -17.10
N HIS A 355 -8.55 -11.04 -16.09
CA HIS A 355 -9.51 -12.11 -15.78
C HIS A 355 -10.83 -11.56 -15.24
N ILE A 356 -10.83 -10.47 -14.46
CA ILE A 356 -12.08 -9.78 -14.06
C ILE A 356 -12.80 -9.27 -15.30
N LEU A 357 -12.10 -8.61 -16.22
CA LEU A 357 -12.66 -8.09 -17.46
C LEU A 357 -13.15 -9.23 -18.40
N ALA A 358 -12.50 -10.37 -18.41
CA ALA A 358 -12.95 -11.56 -19.11
C ALA A 358 -14.16 -12.24 -18.43
N GLY A 359 -14.28 -12.15 -17.10
CA GLY A 359 -15.35 -12.76 -16.30
C GLY A 359 -15.02 -14.20 -15.85
N ASP A 360 -13.73 -14.52 -15.75
CA ASP A 360 -13.19 -15.80 -15.31
C ASP A 360 -12.14 -15.67 -14.20
N PHE A 361 -12.22 -14.58 -13.42
CA PHE A 361 -11.27 -14.28 -12.35
C PHE A 361 -11.22 -15.38 -11.28
N LYS A 362 -12.37 -15.87 -10.82
CA LYS A 362 -12.42 -16.83 -9.71
C LYS A 362 -11.68 -18.14 -10.00
N PRO A 363 -11.93 -18.86 -11.11
CA PRO A 363 -11.17 -20.09 -11.42
C PRO A 363 -9.67 -19.81 -11.64
N TRP A 364 -9.31 -18.68 -12.26
CA TRP A 364 -7.92 -18.28 -12.40
C TRP A 364 -7.25 -18.02 -11.05
N LYS A 365 -7.92 -17.27 -10.15
CA LYS A 365 -7.44 -17.00 -8.79
C LYS A 365 -7.17 -18.32 -8.02
N GLU A 366 -8.11 -19.27 -8.04
CA GLU A 366 -7.97 -20.54 -7.34
C GLU A 366 -6.75 -21.33 -7.84
N MET A 367 -6.52 -21.37 -9.13
CA MET A 367 -5.32 -21.95 -9.73
C MET A 367 -4.05 -21.24 -9.26
N MET A 368 -4.01 -19.90 -9.31
CA MET A 368 -2.85 -19.10 -8.91
C MET A 368 -2.52 -19.26 -7.42
N VAL A 369 -3.52 -19.19 -6.55
CA VAL A 369 -3.33 -19.40 -5.10
C VAL A 369 -2.74 -20.77 -4.81
N LYS A 370 -3.24 -21.82 -5.47
CA LYS A 370 -2.69 -23.20 -5.35
C LYS A 370 -1.23 -23.25 -5.77
N ASN A 371 -0.87 -22.64 -6.90
CA ASN A 371 0.50 -22.66 -7.42
C ASN A 371 1.46 -21.85 -6.52
N MET A 372 1.08 -20.63 -6.16
CA MET A 372 1.93 -19.74 -5.35
C MET A 372 2.15 -20.23 -3.91
N ASN A 373 1.34 -21.14 -3.40
CA ASN A 373 1.51 -21.71 -2.05
C ASN A 373 2.68 -22.69 -1.93
N GLN A 374 3.40 -22.96 -3.02
CA GLN A 374 4.54 -23.88 -3.05
C GLN A 374 5.83 -23.17 -2.65
N ARG A 375 6.76 -23.95 -2.09
CA ARG A 375 8.16 -23.53 -1.86
C ARG A 375 9.04 -24.26 -2.86
N LEU A 376 9.63 -23.51 -3.77
CA LEU A 376 10.52 -24.00 -4.81
C LEU A 376 11.94 -24.19 -4.29
#